data_52784bf589ced6a5431995d66f9680af
#
_entry.id   52784bf589ced6a5431995d66f9680af
#
_cell.length_a   1.000
_cell.length_b   1.000
_cell.length_c   1.000
_cell.angle_alpha   90.00
_cell.angle_beta   90.00
_cell.angle_gamma   90.00
#
_symmetry.space_group_name_H-M   'P 1'
#
loop_
_entity.id
_entity.type
_entity.pdbx_description
1 polymer ?
#
loop_
_entity_poly.entity_id
_entity_poly.type
_entity_poly.pdbx_seq_one_letter_code
_entity_poly.pdbx_strand_id
1 'polypeptide(L)'
;IDSDGSWEYISTDEASNYYQDGGAHYFRTVASGTAGNNITWTNVLTILSGGGITFNGDTAQANALDDYEEGTWTPAITINGSASGITYASGTAGTYTKVGRLCVCHIRLNLSDKGSSSGDVKINLPFTNYNEAVGAYSTLDYAFNFASLTNDNISLYAEQNSATALIFHRTSGVAISESNLNDNS
;
A
#
# COMPACT_ATOMS: atom_id res chain seq x y z
N ILE A 1 -35.92 7.51 23.54
CA ILE A 1 -36.57 8.45 22.59
C ILE A 1 -37.70 9.11 23.35
N ASP A 2 -37.84 10.41 23.21
CA ASP A 2 -38.94 11.18 23.80
C ASP A 2 -40.28 11.02 23.06
N SER A 3 -41.27 11.83 23.41
CA SER A 3 -42.62 11.75 22.84
C SER A 3 -42.66 12.23 21.37
N ASP A 4 -41.69 12.96 20.89
CA ASP A 4 -41.56 13.43 19.48
C ASP A 4 -40.69 12.53 18.62
N GLY A 5 -40.13 11.46 19.17
CA GLY A 5 -39.29 10.51 18.49
C GLY A 5 -37.81 10.87 18.48
N SER A 6 -37.41 11.92 19.18
CA SER A 6 -36.01 12.36 19.27
C SER A 6 -35.23 11.59 20.34
N TRP A 7 -33.92 11.54 20.18
CA TRP A 7 -33.03 11.08 21.23
C TRP A 7 -32.68 12.23 22.16
N GLU A 8 -32.85 12.03 23.46
CA GLU A 8 -32.50 13.02 24.49
C GLU A 8 -31.46 12.50 25.46
N TYR A 9 -30.69 13.43 26.04
CA TYR A 9 -29.82 13.11 27.18
C TYR A 9 -30.64 12.82 28.42
N ILE A 10 -30.48 11.63 28.98
CA ILE A 10 -31.13 11.25 30.24
C ILE A 10 -30.43 11.94 31.44
N SER A 11 -29.10 12.10 31.34
CA SER A 11 -28.25 12.79 32.31
C SER A 11 -27.30 13.72 31.54
N THR A 12 -26.69 14.67 32.26
CA THR A 12 -25.61 15.49 31.67
C THR A 12 -24.36 14.64 31.54
N ASP A 13 -24.15 14.05 30.35
CA ASP A 13 -23.08 13.11 30.04
C ASP A 13 -22.87 12.99 28.52
N GLU A 14 -21.85 12.25 28.10
CA GLU A 14 -21.65 11.86 26.70
C GLU A 14 -22.67 10.78 26.31
N ALA A 15 -22.90 10.68 25.00
CA ALA A 15 -23.73 9.60 24.49
C ALA A 15 -23.08 8.90 23.29
N SER A 16 -23.33 7.62 23.17
CA SER A 16 -22.95 6.82 22.02
C SER A 16 -24.06 5.86 21.63
N ASN A 17 -24.05 5.49 20.35
CA ASN A 17 -25.09 4.62 19.82
C ASN A 17 -24.53 3.86 18.60
N TYR A 18 -25.07 2.68 18.38
CA TYR A 18 -24.89 1.90 17.17
C TYR A 18 -26.25 1.67 16.53
N TYR A 19 -26.35 1.80 15.23
CA TYR A 19 -27.54 1.45 14.47
C TYR A 19 -27.19 0.94 13.05
N GLN A 20 -28.18 0.35 12.40
CA GLN A 20 -28.11 -0.13 11.04
C GLN A 20 -29.20 0.54 10.24
N ASP A 21 -28.86 0.97 9.02
CA ASP A 21 -29.81 1.52 8.06
C ASP A 21 -29.29 1.34 6.64
N GLY A 22 -30.19 1.01 5.69
CA GLY A 22 -29.83 0.86 4.29
C GLY A 22 -28.72 -0.14 3.98
N GLY A 23 -28.51 -1.15 4.87
CA GLY A 23 -27.42 -2.13 4.74
C GLY A 23 -26.07 -1.63 5.25
N ALA A 24 -25.99 -0.41 5.79
CA ALA A 24 -24.80 0.13 6.41
C ALA A 24 -24.88 0.04 7.96
N HIS A 25 -23.71 0.10 8.60
CA HIS A 25 -23.56 0.07 10.04
C HIS A 25 -22.96 1.40 10.51
N TYR A 26 -23.53 2.03 11.51
CA TYR A 26 -23.15 3.34 12.00
C TYR A 26 -22.82 3.30 13.49
N PHE A 27 -21.62 3.76 13.83
CA PHE A 27 -21.22 4.06 15.19
C PHE A 27 -21.23 5.57 15.37
N ARG A 28 -22.02 6.05 16.31
CA ARG A 28 -22.24 7.49 16.55
C ARG A 28 -21.83 7.86 17.95
N THR A 29 -21.31 9.05 18.07
CA THR A 29 -21.00 9.66 19.36
C THR A 29 -21.47 11.11 19.39
N VAL A 30 -21.55 11.64 20.57
CA VAL A 30 -21.77 13.06 20.82
C VAL A 30 -21.11 13.43 22.15
N ALA A 31 -20.59 14.65 22.22
CA ALA A 31 -20.05 15.21 23.45
C ALA A 31 -21.15 15.37 24.51
N SER A 32 -20.75 15.56 25.77
CA SER A 32 -21.66 15.79 26.88
C SER A 32 -22.63 16.92 26.56
N GLY A 33 -23.93 16.64 26.81
CA GLY A 33 -25.02 17.59 26.68
C GLY A 33 -25.84 17.65 27.94
N THR A 34 -26.68 18.67 28.05
CA THR A 34 -27.54 18.85 29.22
C THR A 34 -28.70 17.86 29.19
N ALA A 35 -29.03 17.26 30.35
CA ALA A 35 -30.20 16.38 30.51
C ALA A 35 -31.49 17.03 29.99
N GLY A 36 -32.29 16.30 29.23
CA GLY A 36 -33.50 16.75 28.57
C GLY A 36 -33.30 17.49 27.24
N ASN A 37 -32.07 17.71 26.81
CA ASN A 37 -31.79 18.27 25.46
C ASN A 37 -31.72 17.17 24.41
N ASN A 38 -32.15 17.49 23.20
CA ASN A 38 -32.05 16.58 22.07
C ASN A 38 -30.59 16.29 21.71
N ILE A 39 -30.32 15.05 21.31
CA ILE A 39 -29.02 14.58 20.86
C ILE A 39 -28.87 14.76 19.36
N THR A 40 -27.87 15.52 18.93
CA THR A 40 -27.43 15.58 17.53
C THR A 40 -26.24 14.65 17.33
N TRP A 41 -26.46 13.51 16.74
CA TRP A 41 -25.46 12.46 16.55
C TRP A 41 -24.42 12.81 15.50
N THR A 42 -23.17 12.43 15.76
CA THR A 42 -22.08 12.44 14.77
C THR A 42 -21.68 11.00 14.46
N ASN A 43 -21.73 10.62 13.19
CA ASN A 43 -21.18 9.34 12.73
C ASN A 43 -19.66 9.40 12.81
N VAL A 44 -19.04 8.60 13.67
CA VAL A 44 -17.57 8.58 13.80
C VAL A 44 -16.94 7.43 13.04
N LEU A 45 -17.68 6.34 12.82
CA LEU A 45 -17.30 5.23 11.99
C LEU A 45 -18.53 4.67 11.28
N THR A 46 -18.41 4.42 9.99
CA THR A 46 -19.45 3.79 9.19
C THR A 46 -18.85 2.61 8.41
N ILE A 47 -19.50 1.45 8.46
CA ILE A 47 -19.28 0.37 7.52
C ILE A 47 -20.34 0.53 6.43
N LEU A 48 -19.88 0.81 5.21
CA LEU A 48 -20.76 1.09 4.08
C LEU A 48 -21.43 -0.19 3.56
N SER A 49 -22.63 -0.07 3.02
CA SER A 49 -23.36 -1.20 2.40
C SER A 49 -22.63 -1.79 1.20
N GLY A 50 -21.80 -1.00 0.51
CA GLY A 50 -20.93 -1.42 -0.58
C GLY A 50 -19.61 -2.03 -0.13
N GLY A 51 -19.39 -2.16 1.20
CA GLY A 51 -18.14 -2.60 1.81
C GLY A 51 -17.22 -1.42 2.16
N GLY A 52 -16.20 -1.71 2.99
CA GLY A 52 -15.26 -0.72 3.45
C GLY A 52 -15.74 0.12 4.63
N ILE A 53 -14.81 0.85 5.21
CA ILE A 53 -14.99 1.65 6.43
C ILE A 53 -14.69 3.10 6.13
N THR A 54 -15.57 3.99 6.58
CA THR A 54 -15.35 5.44 6.53
C THR A 54 -15.38 6.05 7.93
N PHE A 55 -14.80 7.24 8.08
CA PHE A 55 -14.66 7.94 9.34
C PHE A 55 -15.25 9.35 9.26
N ASN A 56 -15.56 9.92 10.43
CA ASN A 56 -15.96 11.32 10.60
C ASN A 56 -17.15 11.77 9.71
N GLY A 57 -18.13 10.87 9.54
CA GLY A 57 -19.34 11.16 8.80
C GLY A 57 -19.19 11.10 7.27
N ASP A 58 -18.05 10.71 6.74
CA ASP A 58 -17.90 10.47 5.30
C ASP A 58 -18.74 9.25 4.90
N THR A 59 -19.46 9.38 3.80
CA THR A 59 -20.33 8.34 3.23
C THR A 59 -19.95 7.96 1.80
N ALA A 60 -18.87 8.57 1.28
CA ALA A 60 -18.43 8.32 -0.09
C ALA A 60 -17.66 7.00 -0.18
N GLN A 61 -18.15 6.07 -1.00
CA GLN A 61 -17.48 4.78 -1.26
C GLN A 61 -16.03 4.97 -1.75
N ALA A 62 -15.76 6.03 -2.50
CA ALA A 62 -14.43 6.32 -3.02
C ALA A 62 -13.38 6.66 -1.95
N ASN A 63 -13.84 7.02 -0.74
CA ASN A 63 -12.99 7.37 0.40
C ASN A 63 -12.93 6.22 1.42
N ALA A 64 -13.64 5.13 1.19
CA ALA A 64 -13.69 4.01 2.12
C ALA A 64 -12.34 3.28 2.19
N LEU A 65 -11.97 2.86 3.38
CA LEU A 65 -10.91 1.88 3.59
C LEU A 65 -11.51 0.49 3.28
N ASP A 66 -11.38 0.03 2.05
CA ASP A 66 -12.01 -1.19 1.54
C ASP A 66 -11.04 -2.20 0.94
N ASP A 67 -9.75 -1.88 0.93
CA ASP A 67 -8.71 -2.67 0.27
C ASP A 67 -7.50 -2.82 1.20
N TYR A 68 -7.58 -3.78 2.13
CA TYR A 68 -6.45 -4.24 2.92
C TYR A 68 -6.06 -5.64 2.47
N GLU A 69 -4.82 -5.80 2.05
CA GLU A 69 -4.29 -7.06 1.55
C GLU A 69 -2.85 -7.27 2.02
N GLU A 70 -2.53 -8.46 2.47
CA GLU A 70 -1.18 -8.92 2.73
C GLU A 70 -0.89 -10.15 1.90
N GLY A 71 0.34 -10.27 1.44
CA GLY A 71 0.71 -11.43 0.66
C GLY A 71 2.20 -11.54 0.38
N THR A 72 2.49 -12.52 -0.45
CA THR A 72 3.85 -12.80 -0.92
C THR A 72 3.88 -12.84 -2.44
N TRP A 73 5.04 -12.50 -3.01
CA TRP A 73 5.31 -12.77 -4.43
C TRP A 73 6.75 -13.23 -4.60
N THR A 74 7.08 -13.70 -5.78
CA THR A 74 8.45 -14.04 -6.12
C THR A 74 9.09 -12.87 -6.86
N PRO A 75 10.01 -12.12 -6.24
CA PRO A 75 10.77 -11.08 -6.92
C PRO A 75 11.62 -11.70 -8.02
N ALA A 76 11.64 -11.06 -9.18
CA ALA A 76 12.45 -11.45 -10.32
C ALA A 76 12.95 -10.21 -11.04
N ILE A 77 14.14 -10.29 -11.61
CA ILE A 77 14.67 -9.20 -12.44
C ILE A 77 14.64 -9.55 -13.93
N THR A 78 14.64 -8.51 -14.73
CA THR A 78 14.94 -8.58 -16.16
C THR A 78 16.08 -7.60 -16.47
N ILE A 79 16.88 -7.92 -17.45
CA ILE A 79 17.94 -7.07 -17.99
C ILE A 79 17.57 -6.74 -19.43
N ASN A 80 17.32 -5.46 -19.71
CA ASN A 80 16.80 -4.99 -21.00
C ASN A 80 15.56 -5.79 -21.47
N GLY A 81 14.67 -6.13 -20.51
CA GLY A 81 13.45 -6.89 -20.76
C GLY A 81 13.62 -8.41 -20.91
N SER A 82 14.83 -8.94 -20.79
CA SER A 82 15.12 -10.38 -20.87
C SER A 82 15.43 -10.97 -19.50
N ALA A 83 14.93 -12.17 -19.22
CA ALA A 83 15.27 -12.99 -18.05
C ALA A 83 16.15 -14.21 -18.44
N SER A 84 16.71 -14.23 -19.65
CA SER A 84 17.44 -15.38 -20.16
C SER A 84 18.72 -15.66 -19.37
N GLY A 85 18.84 -16.88 -18.85
CA GLY A 85 19.98 -17.32 -18.06
C GLY A 85 20.02 -16.81 -16.63
N ILE A 86 19.09 -15.94 -16.21
CA ILE A 86 19.02 -15.46 -14.83
C ILE A 86 18.53 -16.59 -13.93
N THR A 87 19.27 -16.88 -12.88
CA THR A 87 18.87 -17.86 -11.85
C THR A 87 19.00 -17.28 -10.45
N TYR A 88 18.22 -17.84 -9.52
CA TYR A 88 18.13 -17.34 -8.15
C TYR A 88 18.58 -18.40 -7.13
N ALA A 89 19.36 -17.96 -6.17
CA ALA A 89 19.70 -18.76 -5.01
C ALA A 89 18.53 -18.83 -4.03
N SER A 90 18.63 -19.73 -3.07
CA SER A 90 17.64 -19.88 -2.00
C SER A 90 17.45 -18.60 -1.20
N GLY A 91 16.22 -18.35 -0.75
CA GLY A 91 15.85 -17.18 0.06
C GLY A 91 15.43 -15.95 -0.74
N THR A 92 15.33 -16.03 -2.08
CA THR A 92 14.63 -15.01 -2.85
C THR A 92 13.14 -15.04 -2.49
N ALA A 93 12.64 -13.93 -1.95
CA ALA A 93 11.26 -13.81 -1.48
C ALA A 93 10.85 -12.35 -1.43
N GLY A 94 9.55 -12.11 -1.57
CA GLY A 94 8.92 -10.82 -1.40
C GLY A 94 7.67 -10.93 -0.53
N THR A 95 7.43 -9.95 0.31
CA THR A 95 6.19 -9.76 1.07
C THR A 95 5.65 -8.36 0.84
N TYR A 96 4.35 -8.20 0.88
CA TYR A 96 3.72 -6.89 0.75
C TYR A 96 2.55 -6.72 1.72
N THR A 97 2.30 -5.48 2.05
CA THR A 97 1.06 -5.00 2.68
C THR A 97 0.50 -3.87 1.83
N LYS A 98 -0.75 -3.99 1.43
CA LYS A 98 -1.46 -2.99 0.62
C LYS A 98 -2.64 -2.45 1.41
N VAL A 99 -2.78 -1.13 1.43
CA VAL A 99 -3.92 -0.42 2.04
C VAL A 99 -4.39 0.63 1.04
N GLY A 100 -5.52 0.38 0.41
CA GLY A 100 -5.98 1.20 -0.70
C GLY A 100 -4.92 1.27 -1.80
N ARG A 101 -4.41 2.47 -2.05
CA ARG A 101 -3.39 2.71 -3.10
C ARG A 101 -1.94 2.62 -2.59
N LEU A 102 -1.74 2.55 -1.28
CA LEU A 102 -0.41 2.40 -0.68
C LEU A 102 -0.05 0.91 -0.65
N CYS A 103 1.07 0.57 -1.27
CA CYS A 103 1.66 -0.76 -1.18
C CYS A 103 3.08 -0.66 -0.62
N VAL A 104 3.32 -1.32 0.50
CA VAL A 104 4.64 -1.45 1.11
C VAL A 104 5.17 -2.85 0.79
N CYS A 105 6.35 -2.92 0.18
CA CYS A 105 7.00 -4.14 -0.24
C CYS A 105 8.31 -4.36 0.51
N HIS A 106 8.54 -5.58 0.96
CA HIS A 106 9.85 -6.04 1.43
C HIS A 106 10.38 -7.08 0.45
N ILE A 107 11.59 -6.87 -0.04
CA ILE A 107 12.19 -7.69 -1.09
C ILE A 107 13.52 -8.23 -0.60
N ARG A 108 13.70 -9.54 -0.74
CA ARG A 108 15.00 -10.20 -0.70
C ARG A 108 15.23 -10.86 -2.04
N LEU A 109 16.24 -10.38 -2.76
CA LEU A 109 16.64 -10.94 -4.05
C LEU A 109 18.06 -11.50 -3.92
N ASN A 110 18.24 -12.75 -4.31
CA ASN A 110 19.51 -13.47 -4.23
C ASN A 110 19.78 -14.14 -5.56
N LEU A 111 20.75 -13.60 -6.33
CA LEU A 111 21.11 -14.15 -7.65
C LEU A 111 22.17 -15.23 -7.47
N SER A 112 22.05 -16.32 -8.21
CA SER A 112 23.12 -17.30 -8.42
C SER A 112 23.74 -17.16 -9.81
N ASP A 113 23.02 -16.63 -10.79
CA ASP A 113 23.53 -16.29 -12.12
C ASP A 113 22.74 -15.08 -12.67
N LYS A 114 23.42 -14.09 -13.21
CA LYS A 114 22.81 -12.89 -13.82
C LYS A 114 22.43 -13.07 -15.28
N GLY A 115 22.80 -14.19 -15.87
CA GLY A 115 22.60 -14.43 -17.31
C GLY A 115 23.57 -13.64 -18.19
N SER A 116 23.25 -13.59 -19.47
CA SER A 116 24.10 -12.99 -20.49
C SER A 116 23.53 -11.72 -21.15
N SER A 117 22.35 -11.27 -20.73
CA SER A 117 21.76 -10.03 -21.26
C SER A 117 22.48 -8.81 -20.70
N SER A 118 22.48 -7.70 -21.47
CA SER A 118 23.10 -6.43 -21.07
C SER A 118 22.10 -5.29 -21.15
N GLY A 119 22.22 -4.30 -20.25
CA GLY A 119 21.39 -3.11 -20.19
C GLY A 119 20.77 -2.89 -18.80
N ASP A 120 19.71 -2.11 -18.76
CA ASP A 120 19.05 -1.69 -17.52
C ASP A 120 18.39 -2.85 -16.77
N VAL A 121 18.55 -2.85 -15.46
CA VAL A 121 17.96 -3.86 -14.57
C VAL A 121 16.61 -3.36 -14.08
N LYS A 122 15.57 -4.16 -14.30
CA LYS A 122 14.23 -3.94 -13.76
C LYS A 122 13.82 -5.09 -12.83
N ILE A 123 13.04 -4.80 -11.82
CA ILE A 123 12.44 -5.79 -10.92
C ILE A 123 10.93 -5.79 -11.10
N ASN A 124 10.29 -6.97 -11.00
CA ASN A 124 8.84 -7.06 -10.97
C ASN A 124 8.29 -6.60 -9.62
N LEU A 125 7.09 -6.06 -9.66
CA LEU A 125 6.31 -5.64 -8.50
C LEU A 125 5.09 -6.56 -8.32
N PRO A 126 4.52 -6.67 -7.10
CA PRO A 126 3.33 -7.50 -6.86
C PRO A 126 2.08 -6.96 -7.56
N PHE A 127 2.04 -5.65 -7.83
CA PHE A 127 0.92 -4.97 -8.47
C PHE A 127 1.38 -4.04 -9.59
N THR A 128 0.48 -3.81 -10.54
CA THR A 128 0.66 -2.78 -11.57
C THR A 128 0.56 -1.40 -10.92
N ASN A 129 1.56 -0.56 -11.18
CA ASN A 129 1.55 0.82 -10.72
C ASN A 129 0.49 1.63 -11.49
N TYR A 130 -0.17 2.54 -10.77
CA TYR A 130 -1.23 3.34 -11.35
C TYR A 130 -0.68 4.39 -12.33
N ASN A 131 -1.48 4.70 -13.36
CA ASN A 131 -1.15 5.73 -14.34
C ASN A 131 -1.65 7.10 -13.85
N GLU A 132 -0.84 7.80 -13.06
CA GLU A 132 -1.11 9.20 -12.77
C GLU A 132 -0.23 10.10 -13.62
N ALA A 133 -0.83 11.16 -14.17
CA ALA A 133 -0.14 12.19 -14.96
C ALA A 133 0.91 12.98 -14.14
N VAL A 134 0.93 12.82 -12.85
CA VAL A 134 1.93 13.39 -11.93
C VAL A 134 2.85 12.25 -11.53
N GLY A 135 4.10 12.30 -11.95
CA GLY A 135 5.08 11.24 -11.75
C GLY A 135 5.08 10.68 -10.32
N ALA A 136 4.49 9.50 -10.18
CA ALA A 136 4.47 8.77 -8.92
C ALA A 136 5.86 8.16 -8.70
N TYR A 137 6.71 8.89 -8.00
CA TYR A 137 7.96 8.33 -7.47
C TYR A 137 7.61 7.54 -6.22
N SER A 138 7.60 6.22 -6.32
CA SER A 138 7.53 5.36 -5.14
C SER A 138 8.95 5.17 -4.61
N THR A 139 9.20 5.65 -3.41
CA THR A 139 10.39 5.23 -2.65
C THR A 139 10.06 3.92 -1.97
N LEU A 140 10.68 2.85 -2.41
CA LEU A 140 10.61 1.55 -1.75
C LEU A 140 11.78 1.45 -0.76
N ASP A 141 11.51 1.06 0.47
CA ASP A 141 12.55 0.64 1.40
C ASP A 141 12.89 -0.83 1.11
N TYR A 142 14.17 -1.16 0.99
CA TYR A 142 14.60 -2.47 0.50
C TYR A 142 15.92 -2.92 1.12
N ALA A 143 16.09 -4.21 1.24
CA ALA A 143 17.38 -4.85 1.46
C ALA A 143 17.72 -5.72 0.24
N PHE A 144 18.61 -5.26 -0.61
CA PHE A 144 19.21 -6.09 -1.64
C PHE A 144 20.52 -6.69 -1.16
N ASN A 145 20.63 -8.00 -1.25
CA ASN A 145 21.91 -8.68 -1.10
C ASN A 145 22.43 -9.02 -2.52
N PHE A 146 22.84 -7.99 -3.26
CA PHE A 146 23.66 -8.18 -4.44
C PHE A 146 25.11 -8.21 -3.98
N ALA A 147 25.81 -9.27 -4.26
CA ALA A 147 27.17 -9.51 -3.77
C ALA A 147 28.22 -8.47 -4.19
N SER A 148 27.87 -7.39 -4.86
CA SER A 148 28.81 -6.36 -5.32
C SER A 148 28.28 -4.97 -5.53
N LEU A 149 27.15 -4.60 -4.97
CA LEU A 149 26.83 -3.15 -4.93
C LEU A 149 27.59 -2.54 -3.75
N THR A 150 28.84 -2.18 -4.00
CA THR A 150 29.66 -1.45 -3.03
C THR A 150 29.08 -0.06 -2.81
N ASN A 151 28.49 0.16 -1.62
CA ASN A 151 28.19 1.48 -1.02
C ASN A 151 27.20 2.40 -1.73
N ASP A 152 26.34 1.93 -2.61
CA ASP A 152 25.49 2.85 -3.34
C ASP A 152 24.05 2.85 -2.83
N ASN A 153 23.58 4.06 -2.53
CA ASN A 153 22.17 4.34 -2.32
C ASN A 153 21.41 3.98 -3.60
N ILE A 154 20.78 2.81 -3.59
CA ILE A 154 19.91 2.37 -4.67
C ILE A 154 18.52 2.95 -4.45
N SER A 155 17.81 3.27 -5.51
CA SER A 155 16.39 3.59 -5.50
C SER A 155 15.67 2.79 -6.56
N LEU A 156 14.39 2.57 -6.33
CA LEU A 156 13.50 1.96 -7.30
C LEU A 156 12.58 3.03 -7.87
N TYR A 157 12.43 3.03 -9.18
CA TYR A 157 11.47 3.86 -9.89
C TYR A 157 10.38 2.97 -10.48
N ALA A 158 9.19 3.00 -9.89
CA ALA A 158 8.05 2.26 -10.42
C ALA A 158 7.57 2.91 -11.73
N GLU A 159 7.53 2.13 -12.78
CA GLU A 159 7.07 2.59 -14.10
C GLU A 159 5.55 2.72 -14.12
N GLN A 160 5.03 3.71 -14.82
CA GLN A 160 3.58 3.91 -14.95
C GLN A 160 2.93 2.77 -15.76
N ASN A 161 1.73 2.36 -15.36
CA ASN A 161 0.99 1.25 -15.98
C ASN A 161 1.78 -0.06 -16.08
N SER A 162 2.72 -0.27 -15.20
CA SER A 162 3.61 -1.42 -15.24
C SER A 162 3.71 -2.08 -13.86
N ALA A 163 3.89 -3.38 -13.84
CA ALA A 163 4.26 -4.14 -12.66
C ALA A 163 5.78 -4.31 -12.57
N THR A 164 6.54 -3.31 -13.01
CA THR A 164 8.00 -3.29 -12.94
C THR A 164 8.52 -1.99 -12.38
N ALA A 165 9.68 -2.05 -11.75
CA ALA A 165 10.44 -0.89 -11.32
C ALA A 165 11.87 -0.95 -11.87
N LEU A 166 12.36 0.19 -12.32
CA LEU A 166 13.77 0.38 -12.69
C LEU A 166 14.61 0.51 -11.42
N ILE A 167 15.74 -0.15 -11.37
CA ILE A 167 16.73 -0.02 -10.30
C ILE A 167 17.77 1.01 -10.73
N PHE A 168 18.07 1.99 -9.90
CA PHE A 168 19.03 3.03 -10.24
C PHE A 168 19.84 3.51 -9.03
N HIS A 169 21.02 4.10 -9.32
CA HIS A 169 21.84 4.75 -8.30
C HIS A 169 21.26 6.10 -7.90
N ARG A 170 20.94 6.26 -6.62
CA ARG A 170 20.35 7.50 -6.10
C ARG A 170 21.27 8.72 -6.25
N THR A 171 22.56 8.52 -6.16
CA THR A 171 23.55 9.59 -6.21
C THR A 171 23.78 10.13 -7.62
N SER A 172 23.74 9.27 -8.63
CA SER A 172 24.01 9.64 -10.03
C SER A 172 22.76 9.76 -10.89
N GLY A 173 21.61 9.21 -10.45
CA GLY A 173 20.39 9.10 -11.25
C GLY A 173 20.52 8.14 -12.45
N VAL A 174 21.60 7.36 -12.51
CA VAL A 174 21.86 6.40 -13.60
C VAL A 174 21.26 5.04 -13.23
N ALA A 175 20.59 4.40 -14.19
CA ALA A 175 20.07 3.05 -14.03
C ALA A 175 21.22 2.06 -13.75
N ILE A 176 20.94 1.07 -12.90
CA ILE A 176 21.85 -0.05 -12.68
C ILE A 176 21.80 -0.95 -13.92
N SER A 177 22.99 -1.28 -14.42
CA SER A 177 23.16 -2.24 -15.50
C SER A 177 23.65 -3.60 -14.98
N GLU A 178 23.67 -4.60 -15.84
CA GLU A 178 24.16 -5.94 -15.53
C GLU A 178 25.62 -5.95 -15.03
N SER A 179 26.42 -4.96 -15.44
CA SER A 179 27.82 -4.85 -14.98
C SER A 179 27.95 -4.54 -13.49
N ASN A 180 26.88 -4.03 -12.86
CA ASN A 180 26.79 -3.79 -11.43
C ASN A 180 26.33 -5.03 -10.64
N LEU A 181 25.92 -6.09 -11.33
CA LEU A 181 25.50 -7.36 -10.72
C LEU A 181 26.67 -8.35 -10.73
N ASN A 182 26.93 -8.99 -9.62
CA ASN A 182 27.87 -10.10 -9.55
C ASN A 182 27.14 -11.43 -9.47
N ASP A 183 27.72 -12.42 -10.13
CA ASP A 183 27.40 -13.81 -9.91
C ASP A 183 28.01 -14.26 -8.57
N ASN A 184 27.22 -14.84 -7.71
CA ASN A 184 27.68 -15.56 -6.55
C ASN A 184 28.15 -16.95 -7.01
N SER A 185 29.26 -17.03 -7.71
CA SER A 185 29.93 -18.29 -8.06
C SER A 185 31.01 -18.66 -7.05
#